data_1bfda1104c8dc143802c6461f1231706
#
_entry.id   1bfda1104c8dc143802c6461f1231706
#
_cell.length_a   1.000
_cell.length_b   1.000
_cell.length_c   1.000
_cell.angle_alpha   90.00
_cell.angle_beta   90.00
_cell.angle_gamma   90.00
#
_symmetry.space_group_name_H-M   'P 1'
#
loop_
_entity.id
_entity.type
_entity.pdbx_description
1 polymer ?
#
loop_
_entity_poly.entity_id
_entity_poly.type
_entity_poly.pdbx_seq_one_letter_code
_entity_poly.pdbx_strand_id
1 'polypeptide(L)'
;MRAFWGALPTEGRWLLSTVAIQTLGRGLTLPFTLIYLHEVRGFDLGLSGTLMALIAVVGFLVTGPGGALTDRYGARAVLLTGTAAMIAGNVLLAFATTPALAAVALVLVGFNFGVSWPGFNALIASVVSGDLRQQYFGINFALVNLGIGVGGVVGGLFADVSRPDTFTTIFLADAASGLIPMALLLGPLRHVHGRAAAPADGSPAPAAVGYLTILREPAVRWLTLLTFIGTFIGYGQHEAGFPGFARQAAEVSTRTIGLAFAVNTAIIVVLQFAVLSRISGRRRTRVMLVMAATWAVAWALLGLAGLAPGGLAAATGVIAFMGVFALGETLLQPTVPAMSNDLASDHTRGRYNALTAAAFQGGAIAGPVVAGFLLQHDLSVVYIALMVLGCAAIALVALVLERHVSATVNGQQTEPAAVGEGTPS
;
A
#
# COMPACT_ATOMS: atom_id res chain seq x y z
N MET A 1 19.21 -4.09 -12.09
CA MET A 1 19.44 -4.37 -10.65
C MET A 1 20.77 -3.77 -10.15
N ARG A 2 21.93 -4.21 -10.65
CA ARG A 2 23.24 -3.72 -10.16
C ARG A 2 23.40 -2.19 -10.25
N ALA A 3 22.99 -1.58 -11.36
CA ALA A 3 23.04 -0.12 -11.54
C ALA A 3 22.15 0.63 -10.55
N PHE A 4 20.89 0.18 -10.34
CA PHE A 4 19.99 0.74 -9.35
C PHE A 4 20.56 0.65 -7.93
N TRP A 5 21.05 -0.55 -7.53
CA TRP A 5 21.63 -0.75 -6.21
C TRP A 5 22.89 0.12 -6.00
N GLY A 6 23.72 0.25 -7.04
CA GLY A 6 24.90 1.12 -7.00
C GLY A 6 24.56 2.61 -6.87
N ALA A 7 23.46 3.05 -7.48
CA ALA A 7 23.00 4.44 -7.44
C ALA A 7 22.28 4.82 -6.14
N LEU A 8 21.77 3.82 -5.35
CA LEU A 8 21.11 4.12 -4.10
C LEU A 8 22.09 4.62 -3.04
N PRO A 9 21.71 5.65 -2.26
CA PRO A 9 22.44 6.01 -1.04
C PRO A 9 22.42 4.86 -0.05
N THR A 10 23.41 4.82 0.84
CA THR A 10 23.57 3.74 1.84
C THR A 10 22.33 3.57 2.71
N GLU A 11 21.70 4.66 3.10
CA GLU A 11 20.47 4.69 3.89
C GLU A 11 19.31 4.02 3.15
N GLY A 12 19.16 4.32 1.85
CA GLY A 12 18.16 3.71 0.99
C GLY A 12 18.36 2.19 0.85
N ARG A 13 19.63 1.73 0.76
CA ARG A 13 19.95 0.29 0.72
C ARG A 13 19.56 -0.40 2.03
N TRP A 14 19.90 0.20 3.19
CA TRP A 14 19.52 -0.34 4.50
C TRP A 14 18.00 -0.48 4.64
N LEU A 15 17.27 0.58 4.31
CA LEU A 15 15.80 0.56 4.38
C LEU A 15 15.21 -0.54 3.48
N LEU A 16 15.68 -0.65 2.24
CA LEU A 16 15.15 -1.62 1.29
C LEU A 16 15.47 -3.07 1.67
N SER A 17 16.65 -3.32 2.26
CA SER A 17 17.09 -4.67 2.66
C SER A 17 16.20 -5.32 3.69
N THR A 18 15.49 -4.55 4.52
CA THR A 18 14.68 -5.07 5.62
C THR A 18 13.21 -5.25 5.27
N VAL A 19 12.78 -4.72 4.14
CA VAL A 19 11.36 -4.74 3.73
C VAL A 19 10.82 -6.16 3.65
N ALA A 20 11.52 -7.07 2.96
CA ALA A 20 11.06 -8.44 2.78
C ALA A 20 10.92 -9.20 4.11
N ILE A 21 11.83 -8.97 5.07
CA ILE A 21 11.79 -9.64 6.38
C ILE A 21 10.63 -9.12 7.22
N GLN A 22 10.46 -7.79 7.26
CA GLN A 22 9.37 -7.15 8.01
C GLN A 22 8.00 -7.55 7.45
N THR A 23 7.86 -7.59 6.14
CA THR A 23 6.60 -7.96 5.50
C THR A 23 6.32 -9.47 5.53
N LEU A 24 7.37 -10.30 5.64
CA LEU A 24 7.22 -11.73 5.92
C LEU A 24 6.57 -11.95 7.29
N GLY A 25 7.01 -11.25 8.34
CA GLY A 25 6.37 -11.30 9.66
C GLY A 25 4.87 -10.96 9.57
N ARG A 26 4.53 -9.87 8.87
CA ARG A 26 3.13 -9.50 8.63
C ARG A 26 2.36 -10.58 7.85
N GLY A 27 2.98 -11.23 6.87
CA GLY A 27 2.39 -12.34 6.12
C GLY A 27 2.08 -13.54 6.99
N LEU A 28 2.91 -13.81 8.02
CA LEU A 28 2.65 -14.87 9.00
C LEU A 28 1.38 -14.62 9.82
N THR A 29 1.02 -13.38 10.11
CA THR A 29 -0.07 -13.05 11.05
C THR A 29 -1.37 -12.67 10.36
N LEU A 30 -1.30 -11.89 9.26
CA LEU A 30 -2.45 -11.24 8.64
C LEU A 30 -3.62 -12.20 8.30
N PRO A 31 -3.40 -13.36 7.62
CA PRO A 31 -4.49 -14.26 7.28
C PRO A 31 -5.02 -15.07 8.46
N PHE A 32 -4.23 -15.20 9.53
CA PHE A 32 -4.50 -16.14 10.62
C PHE A 32 -5.04 -15.49 11.88
N THR A 33 -5.03 -14.15 11.96
CA THR A 33 -5.50 -13.43 13.16
C THR A 33 -6.99 -13.68 13.43
N LEU A 34 -7.84 -13.73 12.39
CA LEU A 34 -9.27 -14.04 12.57
C LEU A 34 -9.47 -15.47 13.06
N ILE A 35 -8.77 -16.43 12.48
CA ILE A 35 -8.79 -17.85 12.86
C ILE A 35 -8.35 -18.00 14.32
N TYR A 36 -7.29 -17.31 14.71
CA TYR A 36 -6.80 -17.30 16.08
C TYR A 36 -7.84 -16.79 17.08
N LEU A 37 -8.47 -15.66 16.79
CA LEU A 37 -9.48 -15.07 17.69
C LEU A 37 -10.71 -15.97 17.80
N HIS A 38 -11.18 -16.52 16.69
CA HIS A 38 -12.41 -17.32 16.67
C HIS A 38 -12.17 -18.77 17.10
N GLU A 39 -11.28 -19.49 16.41
CA GLU A 39 -11.15 -20.94 16.59
C GLU A 39 -10.20 -21.32 17.74
N VAL A 40 -9.18 -20.51 18.03
CA VAL A 40 -8.21 -20.81 19.10
C VAL A 40 -8.62 -20.17 20.41
N ARG A 41 -9.12 -18.92 20.40
CA ARG A 41 -9.53 -18.19 21.60
C ARG A 41 -11.02 -18.33 21.92
N GLY A 42 -11.81 -18.88 21.00
CA GLY A 42 -13.23 -19.15 21.21
C GLY A 42 -14.12 -17.91 21.24
N PHE A 43 -13.65 -16.78 20.66
CA PHE A 43 -14.48 -15.58 20.57
C PHE A 43 -15.52 -15.75 19.46
N ASP A 44 -16.72 -15.21 19.65
CA ASP A 44 -17.73 -15.19 18.60
C ASP A 44 -17.18 -14.59 17.30
N LEU A 45 -17.61 -15.14 16.16
CA LEU A 45 -17.13 -14.68 14.85
C LEU A 45 -17.42 -13.19 14.63
N GLY A 46 -18.61 -12.71 15.04
CA GLY A 46 -18.97 -11.29 14.97
C GLY A 46 -18.07 -10.40 15.82
N LEU A 47 -17.73 -10.85 17.04
CA LEU A 47 -16.78 -10.15 17.92
C LEU A 47 -15.38 -10.16 17.30
N SER A 48 -14.92 -11.30 16.79
CA SER A 48 -13.62 -11.43 16.13
C SER A 48 -13.49 -10.50 14.91
N GLY A 49 -14.53 -10.43 14.08
CA GLY A 49 -14.60 -9.50 12.97
C GLY A 49 -14.58 -8.02 13.40
N THR A 50 -15.32 -7.68 14.48
CA THR A 50 -15.33 -6.33 15.06
C THR A 50 -13.94 -5.96 15.61
N LEU A 51 -13.27 -6.88 16.29
CA LEU A 51 -11.90 -6.69 16.76
C LEU A 51 -10.93 -6.46 15.61
N MET A 52 -11.01 -7.24 14.52
CA MET A 52 -10.19 -7.03 13.33
C MET A 52 -10.43 -5.65 12.69
N ALA A 53 -11.68 -5.18 12.69
CA ALA A 53 -12.00 -3.85 12.15
C ALA A 53 -11.30 -2.71 12.91
N LEU A 54 -10.91 -2.91 14.18
CA LEU A 54 -10.15 -1.91 14.94
C LEU A 54 -8.84 -1.53 14.26
N ILE A 55 -8.18 -2.47 13.57
CA ILE A 55 -6.94 -2.18 12.83
C ILE A 55 -7.19 -1.08 11.79
N ALA A 56 -8.23 -1.24 10.98
CA ALA A 56 -8.55 -0.28 9.92
C ALA A 56 -9.08 1.04 10.50
N VAL A 57 -9.96 0.99 11.50
CA VAL A 57 -10.55 2.19 12.12
C VAL A 57 -9.47 3.02 12.82
N VAL A 58 -8.66 2.41 13.67
CA VAL A 58 -7.56 3.12 14.36
C VAL A 58 -6.54 3.62 13.35
N GLY A 59 -6.17 2.78 12.37
CA GLY A 59 -5.28 3.17 11.29
C GLY A 59 -5.75 4.42 10.57
N PHE A 60 -7.03 4.47 10.20
CA PHE A 60 -7.62 5.63 9.54
C PHE A 60 -7.59 6.88 10.43
N LEU A 61 -7.99 6.75 11.70
CA LEU A 61 -8.05 7.88 12.64
C LEU A 61 -6.67 8.49 12.92
N VAL A 62 -5.61 7.65 13.00
CA VAL A 62 -4.27 8.14 13.32
C VAL A 62 -3.45 8.56 12.11
N THR A 63 -3.87 8.24 10.89
CA THR A 63 -3.14 8.58 9.66
C THR A 63 -2.93 10.10 9.52
N GLY A 64 -3.97 10.89 9.72
CA GLY A 64 -3.89 12.36 9.67
C GLY A 64 -2.96 12.93 10.73
N PRO A 65 -3.20 12.70 12.03
CA PRO A 65 -2.30 13.12 13.10
C PRO A 65 -0.86 12.61 12.89
N GLY A 66 -0.68 11.37 12.46
CA GLY A 66 0.62 10.77 12.16
C GLY A 66 1.40 11.53 11.10
N GLY A 67 0.73 11.99 10.03
CA GLY A 67 1.35 12.86 9.01
C GLY A 67 1.83 14.19 9.59
N ALA A 68 1.01 14.84 10.42
CA ALA A 68 1.39 16.09 11.09
C ALA A 68 2.56 15.89 12.08
N LEU A 69 2.58 14.77 12.81
CA LEU A 69 3.68 14.40 13.70
C LEU A 69 4.96 14.10 12.91
N THR A 70 4.83 13.49 11.72
CA THR A 70 5.96 13.24 10.82
C THR A 70 6.62 14.54 10.38
N ASP A 71 5.84 15.55 10.01
CA ASP A 71 6.38 16.86 9.65
C ASP A 71 7.04 17.57 10.85
N ARG A 72 6.46 17.42 12.05
CA ARG A 72 6.93 18.11 13.25
C ARG A 72 8.17 17.46 13.89
N TYR A 73 8.15 16.12 14.04
CA TYR A 73 9.18 15.38 14.79
C TYR A 73 10.11 14.57 13.87
N GLY A 74 9.77 14.46 12.59
CA GLY A 74 10.46 13.65 11.59
C GLY A 74 9.90 12.23 11.47
N ALA A 75 10.01 11.67 10.27
CA ALA A 75 9.49 10.35 9.93
C ALA A 75 10.09 9.24 10.82
N ARG A 76 11.38 9.36 11.17
CA ARG A 76 12.07 8.37 12.04
C ARG A 76 11.40 8.21 13.39
N ALA A 77 11.05 9.32 14.06
CA ALA A 77 10.42 9.27 15.39
C ALA A 77 9.05 8.59 15.33
N VAL A 78 8.26 8.93 14.32
CA VAL A 78 6.93 8.34 14.10
C VAL A 78 7.02 6.86 13.76
N LEU A 79 7.98 6.46 12.93
CA LEU A 79 8.21 5.05 12.61
C LEU A 79 8.68 4.24 13.82
N LEU A 80 9.55 4.78 14.66
CA LEU A 80 9.97 4.12 15.89
C LEU A 80 8.80 3.88 16.84
N THR A 81 7.95 4.88 17.06
CA THR A 81 6.75 4.73 17.91
C THR A 81 5.74 3.75 17.30
N GLY A 82 5.51 3.82 15.98
CA GLY A 82 4.66 2.87 15.27
C GLY A 82 5.17 1.43 15.36
N THR A 83 6.46 1.21 15.11
CA THR A 83 7.07 -0.13 15.20
C THR A 83 7.05 -0.66 16.63
N ALA A 84 7.31 0.18 17.64
CA ALA A 84 7.20 -0.21 19.05
C ALA A 84 5.76 -0.64 19.40
N ALA A 85 4.77 0.10 18.93
CA ALA A 85 3.36 -0.25 19.11
C ALA A 85 3.01 -1.59 18.42
N MET A 86 3.51 -1.84 17.20
CA MET A 86 3.32 -3.12 16.50
C MET A 86 3.93 -4.29 17.30
N ILE A 87 5.16 -4.14 17.75
CA ILE A 87 5.83 -5.17 18.56
C ILE A 87 5.03 -5.46 19.83
N ALA A 88 4.66 -4.43 20.58
CA ALA A 88 3.85 -4.57 21.78
C ALA A 88 2.48 -5.19 21.48
N GLY A 89 1.81 -4.76 20.39
CA GLY A 89 0.53 -5.30 19.95
C GLY A 89 0.61 -6.78 19.62
N ASN A 90 1.60 -7.22 18.84
CA ASN A 90 1.77 -8.63 18.50
C ASN A 90 2.15 -9.49 19.73
N VAL A 91 2.98 -8.98 20.63
CA VAL A 91 3.28 -9.67 21.89
C VAL A 91 2.02 -9.81 22.74
N LEU A 92 1.24 -8.75 22.91
CA LEU A 92 -0.04 -8.83 23.64
C LEU A 92 -1.02 -9.79 22.96
N LEU A 93 -1.10 -9.79 21.64
CA LEU A 93 -1.98 -10.66 20.88
C LEU A 93 -1.60 -12.13 21.05
N ALA A 94 -0.29 -12.45 21.06
CA ALA A 94 0.23 -13.81 21.31
C ALA A 94 -0.30 -14.42 22.61
N PHE A 95 -0.53 -13.58 23.63
CA PHE A 95 -1.02 -14.00 24.96
C PHE A 95 -2.44 -13.53 25.28
N ALA A 96 -3.19 -13.02 24.29
CA ALA A 96 -4.54 -12.51 24.51
C ALA A 96 -5.50 -13.64 24.84
N THR A 97 -6.02 -13.65 26.08
CA THR A 97 -7.02 -14.60 26.55
C THR A 97 -8.40 -13.97 26.71
N THR A 98 -8.50 -12.64 26.66
CA THR A 98 -9.75 -11.90 26.80
C THR A 98 -9.96 -10.98 25.59
N PRO A 99 -11.23 -10.69 25.21
CA PRO A 99 -11.53 -9.74 24.13
C PRO A 99 -10.94 -8.34 24.39
N ALA A 100 -10.90 -7.91 25.65
CA ALA A 100 -10.32 -6.60 26.00
C ALA A 100 -8.82 -6.53 25.71
N LEU A 101 -8.05 -7.58 26.04
CA LEU A 101 -6.64 -7.64 25.75
C LEU A 101 -6.38 -7.72 24.25
N ALA A 102 -7.18 -8.51 23.51
CA ALA A 102 -7.13 -8.56 22.05
C ALA A 102 -7.44 -7.19 21.42
N ALA A 103 -8.44 -6.46 21.95
CA ALA A 103 -8.76 -5.11 21.47
C ALA A 103 -7.58 -4.15 21.65
N VAL A 104 -6.94 -4.12 22.82
CA VAL A 104 -5.75 -3.28 23.07
C VAL A 104 -4.62 -3.66 22.11
N ALA A 105 -4.37 -4.95 21.90
CA ALA A 105 -3.36 -5.44 20.97
C ALA A 105 -3.63 -4.95 19.54
N LEU A 106 -4.86 -5.10 19.05
CA LEU A 106 -5.25 -4.71 17.69
C LEU A 106 -5.31 -3.19 17.50
N VAL A 107 -5.62 -2.41 18.55
CA VAL A 107 -5.47 -0.95 18.54
C VAL A 107 -4.01 -0.54 18.34
N LEU A 108 -3.05 -1.20 19.01
CA LEU A 108 -1.62 -0.93 18.83
C LEU A 108 -1.15 -1.32 17.42
N VAL A 109 -1.61 -2.44 16.89
CA VAL A 109 -1.32 -2.84 15.49
C VAL A 109 -1.94 -1.84 14.52
N GLY A 110 -3.18 -1.39 14.76
CA GLY A 110 -3.87 -0.37 13.97
C GLY A 110 -3.15 0.98 14.00
N PHE A 111 -2.62 1.38 15.15
CA PHE A 111 -1.79 2.58 15.26
C PHE A 111 -0.56 2.49 14.36
N ASN A 112 0.17 1.37 14.41
CA ASN A 112 1.28 1.14 13.47
C ASN A 112 0.83 1.22 12.02
N PHE A 113 -0.28 0.56 11.67
CA PHE A 113 -0.82 0.55 10.30
C PHE A 113 -1.07 1.98 9.77
N GLY A 114 -1.63 2.87 10.60
CA GLY A 114 -1.95 4.24 10.20
C GLY A 114 -0.73 5.14 10.03
N VAL A 115 0.33 4.96 10.84
CA VAL A 115 1.49 5.87 10.82
C VAL A 115 2.65 5.34 9.97
N SER A 116 2.79 4.02 9.80
CA SER A 116 3.99 3.44 9.18
C SER A 116 4.06 3.71 7.69
N TRP A 117 2.97 3.56 6.96
CA TRP A 117 2.99 3.76 5.51
C TRP A 117 3.33 5.21 5.10
N PRO A 118 2.63 6.25 5.62
CA PRO A 118 2.99 7.63 5.30
C PRO A 118 4.37 8.01 5.85
N GLY A 119 4.73 7.55 7.05
CA GLY A 119 6.03 7.80 7.66
C GLY A 119 7.17 7.18 6.87
N PHE A 120 7.02 5.94 6.40
CA PHE A 120 8.02 5.25 5.58
C PHE A 120 8.22 5.93 4.23
N ASN A 121 7.13 6.31 3.55
CA ASN A 121 7.20 7.06 2.29
C ASN A 121 7.91 8.41 2.47
N ALA A 122 7.62 9.13 3.56
CA ALA A 122 8.29 10.39 3.88
C ALA A 122 9.79 10.18 4.18
N LEU A 123 10.14 9.11 4.92
CA LEU A 123 11.54 8.79 5.20
C LEU A 123 12.32 8.44 3.93
N ILE A 124 11.76 7.59 3.06
CA ILE A 124 12.36 7.26 1.77
C ILE A 124 12.56 8.52 0.92
N ALA A 125 11.53 9.37 0.86
CA ALA A 125 11.60 10.59 0.06
C ALA A 125 12.63 11.60 0.57
N SER A 126 13.03 11.51 1.83
CA SER A 126 14.11 12.34 2.40
C SER A 126 15.52 11.86 2.04
N VAL A 127 15.67 10.58 1.64
CA VAL A 127 16.98 9.99 1.30
C VAL A 127 17.13 9.63 -0.17
N VAL A 128 16.02 9.45 -0.89
CA VAL A 128 16.01 9.08 -2.31
C VAL A 128 15.24 10.12 -3.11
N SER A 129 15.82 10.63 -4.20
CA SER A 129 15.24 11.69 -5.03
C SER A 129 15.11 11.29 -6.50
N GLY A 130 14.36 12.09 -7.26
CA GLY A 130 14.21 11.96 -8.72
C GLY A 130 13.66 10.60 -9.16
N ASP A 131 14.11 10.13 -10.31
CA ASP A 131 13.66 8.86 -10.92
C ASP A 131 13.99 7.64 -10.07
N LEU A 132 15.05 7.73 -9.24
CA LEU A 132 15.44 6.69 -8.32
C LEU A 132 14.33 6.44 -7.28
N ARG A 133 13.59 7.48 -6.87
CA ARG A 133 12.47 7.36 -5.93
C ARG A 133 11.34 6.50 -6.48
N GLN A 134 10.96 6.70 -7.74
CA GLN A 134 9.94 5.88 -8.38
C GLN A 134 10.37 4.41 -8.49
N GLN A 135 11.63 4.17 -8.89
CA GLN A 135 12.19 2.82 -8.93
C GLN A 135 12.22 2.17 -7.55
N TYR A 136 12.60 2.94 -6.53
CA TYR A 136 12.61 2.48 -5.12
C TYR A 136 11.22 2.00 -4.68
N PHE A 137 10.18 2.82 -4.89
CA PHE A 137 8.81 2.45 -4.50
C PHE A 137 8.32 1.20 -5.24
N GLY A 138 8.65 1.05 -6.51
CA GLY A 138 8.28 -0.16 -7.26
C GLY A 138 8.97 -1.41 -6.74
N ILE A 139 10.27 -1.34 -6.44
CA ILE A 139 11.01 -2.48 -5.87
C ILE A 139 10.53 -2.78 -4.45
N ASN A 140 10.30 -1.74 -3.64
CA ASN A 140 9.70 -1.88 -2.33
C ASN A 140 8.36 -2.62 -2.40
N PHE A 141 7.50 -2.27 -3.35
CA PHE A 141 6.23 -2.95 -3.56
C PHE A 141 6.40 -4.44 -3.90
N ALA A 142 7.33 -4.78 -4.79
CA ALA A 142 7.64 -6.18 -5.09
C ALA A 142 8.14 -6.96 -3.86
N LEU A 143 9.01 -6.34 -3.04
CA LEU A 143 9.52 -6.95 -1.81
C LEU A 143 8.42 -7.12 -0.75
N VAL A 144 7.50 -6.15 -0.63
CA VAL A 144 6.32 -6.24 0.24
C VAL A 144 5.46 -7.44 -0.16
N ASN A 145 5.13 -7.57 -1.44
CA ASN A 145 4.33 -8.70 -1.93
C ASN A 145 5.04 -10.04 -1.73
N LEU A 146 6.34 -10.10 -2.02
CA LEU A 146 7.15 -11.30 -1.79
C LEU A 146 7.13 -11.70 -0.31
N GLY A 147 7.37 -10.75 0.58
CA GLY A 147 7.39 -11.02 2.03
C GLY A 147 6.03 -11.49 2.54
N ILE A 148 4.94 -10.78 2.21
CA ILE A 148 3.58 -11.18 2.61
C ILE A 148 3.21 -12.54 2.02
N GLY A 149 3.51 -12.78 0.73
CA GLY A 149 3.20 -14.05 0.07
C GLY A 149 3.95 -15.24 0.69
N VAL A 150 5.26 -15.11 0.89
CA VAL A 150 6.08 -16.15 1.55
C VAL A 150 5.64 -16.34 2.99
N GLY A 151 5.41 -15.24 3.73
CA GLY A 151 4.92 -15.28 5.10
C GLY A 151 3.56 -15.98 5.23
N GLY A 152 2.62 -15.70 4.31
CA GLY A 152 1.31 -16.35 4.27
C GLY A 152 1.40 -17.86 4.03
N VAL A 153 2.27 -18.29 3.10
CA VAL A 153 2.53 -19.72 2.85
C VAL A 153 3.16 -20.39 4.08
N VAL A 154 4.22 -19.78 4.63
CA VAL A 154 4.90 -20.32 5.83
C VAL A 154 3.93 -20.38 7.01
N GLY A 155 3.16 -19.31 7.26
CA GLY A 155 2.14 -19.27 8.29
C GLY A 155 1.07 -20.35 8.10
N GLY A 156 0.58 -20.55 6.86
CA GLY A 156 -0.40 -21.59 6.54
C GLY A 156 0.10 -23.02 6.73
N LEU A 157 1.40 -23.25 6.52
CA LEU A 157 2.02 -24.55 6.77
C LEU A 157 2.30 -24.81 8.27
N PHE A 158 2.45 -23.74 9.04
CA PHE A 158 2.85 -23.83 10.45
C PHE A 158 1.68 -23.68 11.42
N ALA A 159 0.65 -22.87 11.07
CA ALA A 159 -0.52 -22.64 11.92
C ALA A 159 -1.38 -23.90 12.04
N ASP A 160 -1.63 -24.32 13.26
CA ASP A 160 -2.44 -25.49 13.58
C ASP A 160 -3.42 -25.13 14.73
N VAL A 161 -4.72 -25.12 14.44
CA VAL A 161 -5.77 -24.78 15.41
C VAL A 161 -5.76 -25.72 16.62
N SER A 162 -5.38 -26.98 16.42
CA SER A 162 -5.25 -27.95 17.54
C SER A 162 -4.04 -27.67 18.45
N ARG A 163 -3.14 -26.79 18.02
CA ARG A 163 -1.89 -26.43 18.72
C ARG A 163 -1.76 -24.92 18.86
N PRO A 164 -2.40 -24.31 19.88
CA PRO A 164 -2.39 -22.85 20.10
C PRO A 164 -1.01 -22.21 20.12
N ASP A 165 0.03 -22.92 20.53
CA ASP A 165 1.40 -22.44 20.58
C ASP A 165 1.96 -22.05 19.21
N THR A 166 1.42 -22.65 18.12
CA THR A 166 1.82 -22.28 16.76
C THR A 166 1.44 -20.83 16.45
N PHE A 167 0.25 -20.39 16.87
CA PHE A 167 -0.18 -18.99 16.71
C PHE A 167 0.62 -18.03 17.60
N THR A 168 0.89 -18.43 18.86
CA THR A 168 1.80 -17.66 19.72
C THR A 168 3.14 -17.44 19.04
N THR A 169 3.71 -18.49 18.43
CA THR A 169 4.98 -18.42 17.72
C THR A 169 4.92 -17.47 16.52
N ILE A 170 3.84 -17.51 15.70
CA ILE A 170 3.72 -16.61 14.54
C ILE A 170 3.62 -15.13 14.97
N PHE A 171 2.85 -14.82 16.01
CA PHE A 171 2.76 -13.45 16.51
C PHE A 171 4.08 -12.96 17.11
N LEU A 172 4.79 -13.81 17.85
CA LEU A 172 6.12 -13.45 18.37
C LEU A 172 7.16 -13.33 17.26
N ALA A 173 7.08 -14.14 16.20
CA ALA A 173 7.95 -14.01 15.03
C ALA A 173 7.71 -12.69 14.29
N ASP A 174 6.45 -12.27 14.13
CA ASP A 174 6.13 -10.95 13.56
C ASP A 174 6.63 -9.81 14.46
N ALA A 175 6.42 -9.89 15.78
CA ALA A 175 7.00 -8.94 16.72
C ALA A 175 8.54 -8.87 16.61
N ALA A 176 9.22 -10.01 16.51
CA ALA A 176 10.66 -10.09 16.34
C ALA A 176 11.14 -9.48 15.01
N SER A 177 10.37 -9.66 13.92
CA SER A 177 10.67 -9.04 12.62
C SER A 177 10.74 -7.51 12.70
N GLY A 178 9.92 -6.90 13.56
CA GLY A 178 9.92 -5.45 13.83
C GLY A 178 11.16 -4.93 14.57
N LEU A 179 11.90 -5.81 15.27
CA LEU A 179 13.14 -5.40 15.93
C LEU A 179 14.24 -5.02 14.92
N ILE A 180 14.21 -5.58 13.71
CA ILE A 180 15.21 -5.31 12.68
C ILE A 180 15.14 -3.86 12.19
N PRO A 181 14.00 -3.35 11.67
CA PRO A 181 13.90 -1.94 11.29
C PRO A 181 14.07 -1.00 12.48
N MET A 182 13.64 -1.39 13.68
CA MET A 182 13.88 -0.61 14.90
C MET A 182 15.36 -0.48 15.18
N ALA A 183 16.13 -1.56 15.13
CA ALA A 183 17.59 -1.54 15.34
C ALA A 183 18.30 -0.69 14.29
N LEU A 184 17.87 -0.73 13.02
CA LEU A 184 18.41 0.13 11.97
C LEU A 184 18.14 1.62 12.22
N LEU A 185 16.93 1.96 12.60
CA LEU A 185 16.53 3.34 12.88
C LEU A 185 17.23 3.88 14.14
N LEU A 186 17.52 3.05 15.12
CA LEU A 186 18.25 3.44 16.34
C LEU A 186 19.77 3.45 16.15
N GLY A 187 20.30 2.61 15.26
CA GLY A 187 21.74 2.43 15.01
C GLY A 187 22.21 3.19 13.76
N PRO A 188 22.42 2.50 12.61
CA PRO A 188 23.03 3.09 11.40
C PRO A 188 22.27 4.29 10.86
N LEU A 189 20.94 4.30 10.96
CA LEU A 189 20.06 5.35 10.43
C LEU A 189 19.66 6.40 11.48
N ARG A 190 20.35 6.46 12.62
CA ARG A 190 20.03 7.42 13.70
C ARG A 190 20.09 8.88 13.27
N HIS A 191 20.89 9.20 12.25
CA HIS A 191 21.08 10.53 11.69
C HIS A 191 20.00 10.91 10.67
N VAL A 192 19.24 9.92 10.14
CA VAL A 192 18.18 10.14 9.17
C VAL A 192 16.89 10.48 9.89
N HIS A 193 16.63 11.76 10.11
CA HIS A 193 15.43 12.19 10.83
C HIS A 193 14.18 12.18 9.94
N GLY A 194 14.33 12.31 8.62
CA GLY A 194 13.21 12.45 7.70
C GLY A 194 12.38 13.72 7.96
N ARG A 195 13.02 14.76 8.46
CA ARG A 195 12.46 16.09 8.70
C ARG A 195 13.19 17.11 7.83
N ALA A 196 12.48 18.15 7.39
CA ALA A 196 13.12 19.25 6.69
C ALA A 196 14.25 19.85 7.53
N ALA A 197 15.35 20.24 6.87
CA ALA A 197 16.42 20.98 7.53
C ALA A 197 15.88 22.32 8.06
N ALA A 198 16.42 22.77 9.21
CA ALA A 198 16.15 24.13 9.65
C ALA A 198 16.69 25.13 8.61
N PRO A 199 15.99 26.27 8.39
CA PRO A 199 16.49 27.29 7.48
C PRO A 199 17.91 27.74 7.85
N ALA A 200 18.81 27.75 6.86
CA ALA A 200 20.22 28.07 7.09
C ALA A 200 20.46 29.53 7.55
N ASP A 201 19.48 30.41 7.30
CA ASP A 201 19.47 31.84 7.67
C ASP A 201 18.90 32.11 9.07
N GLY A 202 18.56 31.07 9.83
CA GLY A 202 17.96 31.19 11.17
C GLY A 202 16.52 31.71 11.17
N SER A 203 15.87 31.82 10.00
CA SER A 203 14.46 32.23 9.92
C SER A 203 13.53 31.21 10.61
N PRO A 204 12.37 31.62 11.13
CA PRO A 204 11.40 30.69 11.69
C PRO A 204 11.00 29.62 10.66
N ALA A 205 10.86 28.36 11.12
CA ALA A 205 10.34 27.32 10.25
C ALA A 205 8.97 27.75 9.68
N PRO A 206 8.67 27.43 8.39
CA PRO A 206 7.39 27.79 7.79
C PRO A 206 6.22 27.31 8.66
N ALA A 207 5.18 28.15 8.75
CA ALA A 207 3.98 27.81 9.51
C ALA A 207 3.38 26.49 9.03
N ALA A 208 2.85 25.71 9.96
CA ALA A 208 2.24 24.41 9.66
C ALA A 208 1.01 24.62 8.74
N VAL A 209 1.04 24.08 7.54
CA VAL A 209 -0.04 24.15 6.55
C VAL A 209 -1.11 23.10 6.90
N GLY A 210 -2.37 23.52 7.04
CA GLY A 210 -3.48 22.61 7.35
C GLY A 210 -3.85 21.70 6.17
N TYR A 211 -4.43 20.52 6.45
CA TYR A 211 -4.88 19.56 5.43
C TYR A 211 -5.86 20.15 4.41
N LEU A 212 -6.80 21.00 4.86
CA LEU A 212 -7.76 21.67 3.97
C LEU A 212 -7.07 22.63 2.99
N THR A 213 -6.00 23.30 3.42
CA THR A 213 -5.20 24.17 2.55
C THR A 213 -4.49 23.36 1.50
N ILE A 214 -3.88 22.24 1.89
CA ILE A 214 -3.21 21.31 0.96
C ILE A 214 -4.20 20.75 -0.05
N LEU A 215 -5.41 20.33 0.37
CA LEU A 215 -6.46 19.82 -0.52
C LEU A 215 -7.05 20.90 -1.46
N ARG A 216 -6.85 22.19 -1.19
CA ARG A 216 -7.21 23.25 -2.13
C ARG A 216 -6.29 23.30 -3.35
N GLU A 217 -5.08 22.76 -3.25
CA GLU A 217 -4.16 22.61 -4.38
C GLU A 217 -4.75 21.64 -5.40
N PRO A 218 -5.00 22.06 -6.66
CA PRO A 218 -5.65 21.19 -7.64
C PRO A 218 -4.92 19.89 -7.89
N ALA A 219 -3.58 19.91 -7.97
CA ALA A 219 -2.77 18.71 -8.17
C ALA A 219 -2.98 17.68 -7.04
N VAL A 220 -2.97 18.13 -5.78
CA VAL A 220 -3.17 17.27 -4.61
C VAL A 220 -4.58 16.69 -4.59
N ARG A 221 -5.57 17.53 -4.81
CA ARG A 221 -6.98 17.10 -4.84
C ARG A 221 -7.22 16.00 -5.88
N TRP A 222 -6.71 16.19 -7.10
CA TRP A 222 -6.89 15.21 -8.16
C TRP A 222 -6.08 13.93 -7.93
N LEU A 223 -4.87 14.04 -7.36
CA LEU A 223 -4.08 12.86 -6.96
C LEU A 223 -4.77 12.09 -5.83
N THR A 224 -5.31 12.79 -4.83
CA THR A 224 -6.07 12.18 -3.72
C THR A 224 -7.31 11.44 -4.25
N LEU A 225 -8.07 12.06 -5.15
CA LEU A 225 -9.23 11.44 -5.78
C LEU A 225 -8.84 10.22 -6.63
N LEU A 226 -7.76 10.33 -7.42
CA LEU A 226 -7.24 9.20 -8.20
C LEU A 226 -6.85 8.03 -7.28
N THR A 227 -6.19 8.31 -6.16
CA THR A 227 -5.80 7.29 -5.18
C THR A 227 -7.03 6.63 -4.56
N PHE A 228 -8.04 7.41 -4.17
CA PHE A 228 -9.28 6.88 -3.62
C PHE A 228 -10.00 5.95 -4.60
N ILE A 229 -10.25 6.43 -5.83
CA ILE A 229 -10.93 5.62 -6.86
C ILE A 229 -10.10 4.38 -7.19
N GLY A 230 -8.78 4.53 -7.38
CA GLY A 230 -7.88 3.42 -7.67
C GLY A 230 -7.89 2.36 -6.59
N THR A 231 -7.95 2.76 -5.31
CA THR A 231 -8.06 1.80 -4.21
C THR A 231 -9.45 1.20 -4.11
N PHE A 232 -10.50 2.00 -4.30
CA PHE A 232 -11.89 1.54 -4.26
C PHE A 232 -12.16 0.42 -5.28
N ILE A 233 -11.73 0.58 -6.54
CA ILE A 233 -11.93 -0.43 -7.59
C ILE A 233 -10.79 -1.46 -7.68
N GLY A 234 -9.70 -1.23 -6.95
CA GLY A 234 -8.52 -2.10 -6.90
C GLY A 234 -8.42 -2.88 -5.59
N TYR A 235 -7.61 -2.38 -4.67
CA TYR A 235 -7.30 -3.09 -3.41
C TYR A 235 -8.52 -3.33 -2.53
N GLY A 236 -9.50 -2.43 -2.54
CA GLY A 236 -10.77 -2.61 -1.82
C GLY A 236 -11.58 -3.81 -2.29
N GLN A 237 -11.28 -4.35 -3.48
CA GLN A 237 -11.98 -5.50 -4.02
C GLN A 237 -11.30 -6.84 -3.72
N HIS A 238 -10.04 -6.83 -3.28
CA HIS A 238 -9.26 -8.06 -3.05
C HIS A 238 -9.84 -8.94 -1.95
N GLU A 239 -10.34 -8.36 -0.86
CA GLU A 239 -10.78 -9.11 0.32
C GLU A 239 -12.24 -9.56 0.24
N ALA A 240 -13.08 -8.87 -0.51
CA ALA A 240 -14.51 -9.18 -0.57
C ALA A 240 -15.06 -9.25 -2.00
N GLY A 241 -14.90 -8.19 -2.79
CA GLY A 241 -15.53 -8.08 -4.10
C GLY A 241 -15.08 -9.15 -5.09
N PHE A 242 -13.77 -9.30 -5.29
CA PHE A 242 -13.22 -10.33 -6.17
C PHE A 242 -13.56 -11.77 -5.69
N PRO A 243 -13.25 -12.17 -4.43
CA PRO A 243 -13.61 -13.51 -3.96
C PRO A 243 -15.13 -13.76 -3.98
N GLY A 244 -15.92 -12.76 -3.60
CA GLY A 244 -17.38 -12.84 -3.63
C GLY A 244 -17.91 -13.10 -5.04
N PHE A 245 -17.51 -12.30 -6.02
CA PHE A 245 -17.89 -12.51 -7.42
C PHE A 245 -17.41 -13.86 -7.96
N ALA A 246 -16.16 -14.24 -7.68
CA ALA A 246 -15.59 -15.50 -8.13
C ALA A 246 -16.35 -16.72 -7.57
N ARG A 247 -16.85 -16.63 -6.33
CA ARG A 247 -17.66 -17.69 -5.71
C ARG A 247 -19.11 -17.71 -6.15
N GLN A 248 -19.76 -16.54 -6.20
CA GLN A 248 -21.20 -16.45 -6.43
C GLN A 248 -21.57 -16.41 -7.92
N ALA A 249 -20.83 -15.62 -8.72
CA ALA A 249 -21.16 -15.42 -10.12
C ALA A 249 -20.37 -16.33 -11.07
N ALA A 250 -19.08 -16.56 -10.81
CA ALA A 250 -18.26 -17.45 -11.62
C ALA A 250 -18.22 -18.91 -11.11
N GLU A 251 -18.75 -19.17 -9.90
CA GLU A 251 -18.87 -20.49 -9.27
C GLU A 251 -17.56 -21.29 -9.25
N VAL A 252 -16.42 -20.61 -9.08
CA VAL A 252 -15.12 -21.27 -9.02
C VAL A 252 -14.77 -21.74 -7.61
N SER A 253 -13.88 -22.72 -7.51
CA SER A 253 -13.41 -23.25 -6.23
C SER A 253 -12.53 -22.26 -5.46
N THR A 254 -12.46 -22.39 -4.13
CA THR A 254 -11.52 -21.64 -3.30
C THR A 254 -10.07 -21.86 -3.70
N ARG A 255 -9.74 -23.07 -4.19
CA ARG A 255 -8.42 -23.39 -4.75
C ARG A 255 -8.08 -22.54 -5.97
N THR A 256 -9.05 -22.31 -6.86
CA THR A 256 -8.90 -21.42 -8.04
C THR A 256 -8.62 -19.98 -7.61
N ILE A 257 -9.34 -19.48 -6.60
CA ILE A 257 -9.12 -18.14 -6.03
C ILE A 257 -7.71 -18.04 -5.43
N GLY A 258 -7.29 -19.03 -4.65
CA GLY A 258 -5.94 -19.08 -4.09
C GLY A 258 -4.85 -19.09 -5.18
N LEU A 259 -5.06 -19.87 -6.25
CA LEU A 259 -4.14 -19.88 -7.41
C LEU A 259 -4.12 -18.52 -8.12
N ALA A 260 -5.25 -17.83 -8.25
CA ALA A 260 -5.32 -16.50 -8.83
C ALA A 260 -4.49 -15.48 -8.02
N PHE A 261 -4.58 -15.49 -6.68
CA PHE A 261 -3.70 -14.67 -5.83
C PHE A 261 -2.22 -15.03 -5.95
N ALA A 262 -1.89 -16.31 -6.07
CA ALA A 262 -0.51 -16.75 -6.29
C ALA A 262 0.04 -16.24 -7.63
N VAL A 263 -0.77 -16.27 -8.69
CA VAL A 263 -0.41 -15.72 -10.01
C VAL A 263 -0.22 -14.21 -9.93
N ASN A 264 -1.09 -13.48 -9.24
CA ASN A 264 -0.94 -12.04 -9.01
C ASN A 264 0.42 -11.74 -8.36
N THR A 265 0.72 -12.37 -7.23
CA THR A 265 1.99 -12.17 -6.52
C THR A 265 3.20 -12.52 -7.40
N ALA A 266 3.15 -13.64 -8.12
CA ALA A 266 4.23 -14.06 -9.01
C ALA A 266 4.49 -13.04 -10.13
N ILE A 267 3.44 -12.52 -10.76
CA ILE A 267 3.55 -11.50 -11.81
C ILE A 267 4.16 -10.21 -11.25
N ILE A 268 3.72 -9.74 -10.08
CA ILE A 268 4.30 -8.56 -9.45
C ILE A 268 5.79 -8.76 -9.23
N VAL A 269 6.19 -9.84 -8.57
CA VAL A 269 7.59 -10.09 -8.22
C VAL A 269 8.48 -10.22 -9.46
N VAL A 270 8.00 -10.93 -10.49
CA VAL A 270 8.78 -11.20 -11.71
C VAL A 270 8.84 -9.98 -12.63
N LEU A 271 7.71 -9.30 -12.84
CA LEU A 271 7.62 -8.26 -13.87
C LEU A 271 7.89 -6.85 -13.36
N GLN A 272 7.90 -6.59 -12.05
CA GLN A 272 8.08 -5.23 -11.51
C GLN A 272 9.30 -4.52 -12.08
N PHE A 273 10.45 -5.22 -12.19
CA PHE A 273 11.67 -4.63 -12.73
C PHE A 273 11.55 -4.28 -14.23
N ALA A 274 10.92 -5.16 -15.01
CA ALA A 274 10.70 -4.92 -16.43
C ALA A 274 9.74 -3.76 -16.67
N VAL A 275 8.71 -3.63 -15.83
CA VAL A 275 7.76 -2.50 -15.87
C VAL A 275 8.48 -1.20 -15.52
N LEU A 276 9.23 -1.16 -14.41
CA LEU A 276 9.98 0.03 -13.98
C LEU A 276 10.92 0.55 -15.07
N SER A 277 11.64 -0.35 -15.76
CA SER A 277 12.54 0.06 -16.86
C SER A 277 11.80 0.69 -18.03
N ARG A 278 10.53 0.33 -18.25
CA ARG A 278 9.70 0.87 -19.34
C ARG A 278 9.00 2.17 -18.98
N ILE A 279 8.68 2.40 -17.69
CA ILE A 279 7.97 3.60 -17.25
C ILE A 279 8.92 4.75 -16.83
N SER A 280 10.20 4.45 -16.59
CA SER A 280 11.21 5.45 -16.24
C SER A 280 11.28 6.54 -17.31
N GLY A 281 11.26 7.81 -16.89
CA GLY A 281 11.26 8.99 -17.78
C GLY A 281 9.95 9.23 -18.55
N ARG A 282 8.92 8.39 -18.36
CA ARG A 282 7.62 8.63 -18.97
C ARG A 282 6.71 9.45 -18.06
N ARG A 283 5.76 10.19 -18.67
CA ARG A 283 4.75 10.95 -17.92
C ARG A 283 3.96 10.03 -17.01
N ARG A 284 4.04 10.25 -15.71
CA ARG A 284 3.35 9.44 -14.68
C ARG A 284 1.83 9.41 -14.87
N THR A 285 1.24 10.52 -15.30
CA THR A 285 -0.18 10.57 -15.65
C THR A 285 -0.54 9.64 -16.81
N ARG A 286 0.35 9.51 -17.81
CA ARG A 286 0.15 8.56 -18.93
C ARG A 286 0.32 7.10 -18.48
N VAL A 287 1.21 6.85 -17.53
CA VAL A 287 1.33 5.53 -16.88
C VAL A 287 0.00 5.16 -16.18
N MET A 288 -0.67 6.13 -15.53
CA MET A 288 -2.00 5.91 -14.93
C MET A 288 -3.10 5.61 -15.96
N LEU A 289 -3.04 6.18 -17.17
CA LEU A 289 -3.96 5.80 -18.25
C LEU A 289 -3.77 4.34 -18.68
N VAL A 290 -2.51 3.90 -18.82
CA VAL A 290 -2.19 2.50 -19.16
C VAL A 290 -2.69 1.58 -18.05
N MET A 291 -2.47 1.95 -16.78
CA MET A 291 -2.97 1.21 -15.63
C MET A 291 -4.49 1.08 -15.65
N ALA A 292 -5.21 2.19 -15.87
CA ALA A 292 -6.67 2.20 -15.94
C ALA A 292 -7.20 1.29 -17.07
N ALA A 293 -6.57 1.33 -18.26
CA ALA A 293 -6.92 0.45 -19.36
C ALA A 293 -6.65 -1.03 -19.03
N THR A 294 -5.50 -1.31 -18.39
CA THR A 294 -5.15 -2.67 -17.96
C THR A 294 -6.16 -3.21 -16.95
N TRP A 295 -6.56 -2.41 -15.96
CA TRP A 295 -7.58 -2.81 -14.99
C TRP A 295 -8.97 -2.94 -15.61
N ALA A 296 -9.32 -2.09 -16.58
CA ALA A 296 -10.60 -2.26 -17.32
C ALA A 296 -10.65 -3.61 -18.03
N VAL A 297 -9.56 -4.03 -18.68
CA VAL A 297 -9.44 -5.37 -19.28
C VAL A 297 -9.55 -6.46 -18.22
N ALA A 298 -8.88 -6.29 -17.08
CA ALA A 298 -8.98 -7.26 -15.99
C ALA A 298 -10.43 -7.42 -15.52
N TRP A 299 -11.14 -6.33 -15.20
CA TRP A 299 -12.52 -6.39 -14.76
C TRP A 299 -13.46 -6.99 -15.82
N ALA A 300 -13.21 -6.70 -17.10
CA ALA A 300 -13.95 -7.33 -18.19
C ALA A 300 -13.72 -8.86 -18.24
N LEU A 301 -12.49 -9.33 -18.05
CA LEU A 301 -12.18 -10.77 -17.96
C LEU A 301 -12.91 -11.44 -16.78
N LEU A 302 -12.98 -10.78 -15.62
CA LEU A 302 -13.75 -11.29 -14.49
C LEU A 302 -15.25 -11.35 -14.81
N GLY A 303 -15.79 -10.30 -15.45
CA GLY A 303 -17.20 -10.28 -15.90
C GLY A 303 -17.51 -11.41 -16.89
N LEU A 304 -16.62 -11.65 -17.86
CA LEU A 304 -16.76 -12.77 -18.80
C LEU A 304 -16.70 -14.14 -18.10
N ALA A 305 -15.88 -14.29 -17.06
CA ALA A 305 -15.85 -15.51 -16.26
C ALA A 305 -17.20 -15.84 -15.61
N GLY A 306 -17.96 -14.81 -15.20
CA GLY A 306 -19.32 -14.98 -14.67
C GLY A 306 -20.37 -15.38 -15.68
N LEU A 307 -20.10 -15.29 -17.00
CA LEU A 307 -21.04 -15.73 -18.04
C LEU A 307 -21.00 -17.23 -18.33
N ALA A 308 -19.97 -17.95 -17.84
CA ALA A 308 -19.81 -19.39 -18.00
C ALA A 308 -19.44 -20.06 -16.66
N PRO A 309 -20.34 -20.00 -15.65
CA PRO A 309 -20.04 -20.40 -14.29
C PRO A 309 -19.68 -21.90 -14.17
N GLY A 310 -18.86 -22.22 -13.17
CA GLY A 310 -18.51 -23.60 -12.78
C GLY A 310 -17.52 -24.32 -13.71
N GLY A 311 -17.21 -23.76 -14.90
CA GLY A 311 -16.39 -24.40 -15.90
C GLY A 311 -14.90 -24.00 -15.90
N LEU A 312 -14.12 -24.66 -16.75
CA LEU A 312 -12.72 -24.32 -16.97
C LEU A 312 -12.54 -22.89 -17.48
N ALA A 313 -13.45 -22.41 -18.30
CA ALA A 313 -13.46 -21.03 -18.80
C ALA A 313 -13.59 -20.00 -17.67
N ALA A 314 -14.49 -20.24 -16.69
CA ALA A 314 -14.61 -19.40 -15.50
C ALA A 314 -13.31 -19.40 -14.67
N ALA A 315 -12.76 -20.57 -14.41
CA ALA A 315 -11.49 -20.70 -13.65
C ALA A 315 -10.33 -19.98 -14.36
N THR A 316 -10.21 -20.15 -15.67
CA THR A 316 -9.19 -19.47 -16.47
C THR A 316 -9.40 -17.94 -16.47
N GLY A 317 -10.63 -17.47 -16.62
CA GLY A 317 -10.97 -16.05 -16.58
C GLY A 317 -10.65 -15.40 -15.22
N VAL A 318 -10.95 -16.09 -14.11
CA VAL A 318 -10.63 -15.65 -12.74
C VAL A 318 -9.12 -15.55 -12.52
N ILE A 319 -8.35 -16.52 -12.99
CA ILE A 319 -6.88 -16.50 -12.89
C ILE A 319 -6.30 -15.39 -13.79
N ALA A 320 -6.81 -15.28 -15.03
CA ALA A 320 -6.39 -14.25 -15.97
C ALA A 320 -6.70 -12.83 -15.45
N PHE A 321 -7.88 -12.62 -14.80
CA PHE A 321 -8.20 -11.38 -14.10
C PHE A 321 -7.08 -10.97 -13.16
N MET A 322 -6.68 -11.84 -12.22
CA MET A 322 -5.65 -11.52 -11.23
C MET A 322 -4.28 -11.32 -11.86
N GLY A 323 -3.98 -12.05 -12.93
CA GLY A 323 -2.74 -11.86 -13.69
C GLY A 323 -2.67 -10.49 -14.38
N VAL A 324 -3.72 -10.08 -15.08
CA VAL A 324 -3.80 -8.76 -15.74
C VAL A 324 -3.91 -7.64 -14.70
N PHE A 325 -4.63 -7.88 -13.62
CA PHE A 325 -4.77 -6.91 -12.53
C PHE A 325 -3.40 -6.59 -11.90
N ALA A 326 -2.56 -7.61 -11.67
CA ALA A 326 -1.20 -7.46 -11.17
C ALA A 326 -0.34 -6.51 -12.04
N LEU A 327 -0.51 -6.53 -13.37
CA LEU A 327 0.21 -5.59 -14.24
C LEU A 327 -0.18 -4.14 -13.96
N GLY A 328 -1.45 -3.87 -13.70
CA GLY A 328 -1.91 -2.54 -13.29
C GLY A 328 -1.34 -2.10 -11.92
N GLU A 329 -1.25 -3.03 -10.96
CA GLU A 329 -0.63 -2.76 -9.66
C GLU A 329 0.84 -2.37 -9.78
N THR A 330 1.60 -3.02 -10.67
CA THR A 330 3.01 -2.69 -10.92
C THR A 330 3.21 -1.28 -11.50
N LEU A 331 2.17 -0.68 -12.08
CA LEU A 331 2.17 0.70 -12.59
C LEU A 331 1.73 1.71 -11.52
N LEU A 332 0.73 1.38 -10.72
CA LEU A 332 0.14 2.26 -9.70
C LEU A 332 1.11 2.52 -8.55
N GLN A 333 1.65 1.45 -7.97
CA GLN A 333 2.42 1.48 -6.74
C GLN A 333 3.72 2.30 -6.78
N PRO A 334 4.51 2.29 -7.87
CA PRO A 334 5.67 3.18 -7.94
C PRO A 334 5.28 4.63 -8.25
N THR A 335 4.11 4.88 -8.82
CA THR A 335 3.76 6.18 -9.42
C THR A 335 3.12 7.12 -8.41
N VAL A 336 2.10 6.67 -7.67
CA VAL A 336 1.36 7.53 -6.73
C VAL A 336 2.23 8.07 -5.59
N PRO A 337 3.01 7.25 -4.85
CA PRO A 337 3.89 7.77 -3.80
C PRO A 337 4.97 8.71 -4.33
N ALA A 338 5.51 8.46 -5.53
CA ALA A 338 6.48 9.35 -6.15
C ALA A 338 5.86 10.72 -6.44
N MET A 339 4.66 10.76 -7.04
CA MET A 339 3.95 12.02 -7.29
C MET A 339 3.61 12.77 -6.01
N SER A 340 3.11 12.06 -4.99
CA SER A 340 2.77 12.65 -3.68
C SER A 340 3.99 13.33 -3.04
N ASN A 341 5.14 12.68 -3.06
CA ASN A 341 6.36 13.22 -2.47
C ASN A 341 7.01 14.33 -3.31
N ASP A 342 6.83 14.32 -4.64
CA ASP A 342 7.35 15.37 -5.53
C ASP A 342 6.46 16.62 -5.55
N LEU A 343 5.19 16.51 -5.15
CA LEU A 343 4.30 17.65 -4.88
C LEU A 343 4.59 18.31 -3.53
N ALA A 344 5.07 17.54 -2.57
CA ALA A 344 5.28 18.01 -1.21
C ALA A 344 6.60 18.78 -1.06
N SER A 345 6.58 19.86 -0.30
CA SER A 345 7.81 20.44 0.25
C SER A 345 8.34 19.55 1.40
N ASP A 346 9.62 19.75 1.77
CA ASP A 346 10.22 18.99 2.86
C ASP A 346 9.47 19.16 4.19
N HIS A 347 8.83 20.29 4.40
CA HIS A 347 8.06 20.62 5.61
C HIS A 347 6.64 20.05 5.65
N THR A 348 6.11 19.59 4.51
CA THR A 348 4.72 19.10 4.37
C THR A 348 4.63 17.65 3.94
N ARG A 349 5.77 16.99 3.74
CA ARG A 349 5.88 15.63 3.17
C ARG A 349 5.06 14.59 3.96
N GLY A 350 5.05 14.69 5.29
CA GLY A 350 4.23 13.84 6.14
C GLY A 350 2.73 13.99 5.89
N ARG A 351 2.25 15.25 5.76
CA ARG A 351 0.83 15.53 5.50
C ARG A 351 0.38 15.09 4.11
N TYR A 352 1.21 15.27 3.09
CA TYR A 352 0.92 14.79 1.73
C TYR A 352 0.81 13.27 1.68
N ASN A 353 1.75 12.56 2.32
CA ASN A 353 1.69 11.11 2.42
C ASN A 353 0.49 10.64 3.27
N ALA A 354 0.13 11.37 4.33
CA ALA A 354 -1.05 11.07 5.12
C ALA A 354 -2.36 11.24 4.33
N LEU A 355 -2.48 12.26 3.47
CA LEU A 355 -3.63 12.42 2.58
C LEU A 355 -3.74 11.27 1.59
N THR A 356 -2.63 10.88 0.98
CA THR A 356 -2.57 9.73 0.07
C THR A 356 -2.95 8.44 0.80
N ALA A 357 -2.44 8.23 2.01
CA ALA A 357 -2.77 7.07 2.84
C ALA A 357 -4.24 7.06 3.28
N ALA A 358 -4.81 8.21 3.64
CA ALA A 358 -6.21 8.34 4.00
C ALA A 358 -7.13 8.05 2.81
N ALA A 359 -6.78 8.53 1.61
CA ALA A 359 -7.50 8.20 0.38
C ALA A 359 -7.45 6.70 0.08
N PHE A 360 -6.27 6.08 0.23
CA PHE A 360 -6.10 4.64 0.09
C PHE A 360 -6.99 3.87 1.06
N GLN A 361 -6.94 4.21 2.34
CA GLN A 361 -7.75 3.54 3.37
C GLN A 361 -9.25 3.76 3.14
N GLY A 362 -9.66 4.98 2.76
CA GLY A 362 -11.05 5.29 2.42
C GLY A 362 -11.58 4.40 1.30
N GLY A 363 -10.80 4.21 0.23
CA GLY A 363 -11.14 3.31 -0.87
C GLY A 363 -11.18 1.83 -0.42
N ALA A 364 -10.22 1.40 0.40
CA ALA A 364 -10.15 0.05 0.92
C ALA A 364 -11.32 -0.30 1.88
N ILE A 365 -11.86 0.69 2.59
CA ILE A 365 -13.04 0.51 3.45
C ILE A 365 -14.33 0.52 2.60
N ALA A 366 -14.46 1.49 1.70
CA ALA A 366 -15.68 1.65 0.90
C ALA A 366 -15.87 0.52 -0.12
N GLY A 367 -14.77 -0.02 -0.68
CA GLY A 367 -14.80 -1.07 -1.70
C GLY A 367 -15.56 -2.32 -1.27
N PRO A 368 -15.17 -2.99 -0.17
CA PRO A 368 -15.84 -4.18 0.34
C PRO A 368 -17.31 -3.97 0.69
N VAL A 369 -17.65 -2.79 1.23
CA VAL A 369 -19.04 -2.45 1.60
C VAL A 369 -19.93 -2.41 0.35
N VAL A 370 -19.48 -1.70 -0.69
CA VAL A 370 -20.23 -1.61 -1.94
C VAL A 370 -20.29 -2.96 -2.67
N ALA A 371 -19.16 -3.69 -2.71
CA ALA A 371 -19.12 -5.03 -3.30
C ALA A 371 -20.07 -5.99 -2.58
N GLY A 372 -20.02 -6.04 -1.25
CA GLY A 372 -20.89 -6.90 -0.45
C GLY A 372 -22.36 -6.58 -0.68
N PHE A 373 -22.74 -5.29 -0.69
CA PHE A 373 -24.10 -4.87 -0.98
C PHE A 373 -24.57 -5.32 -2.38
N LEU A 374 -23.76 -5.06 -3.42
CA LEU A 374 -24.14 -5.40 -4.80
C LEU A 374 -24.24 -6.92 -5.00
N LEU A 375 -23.29 -7.68 -4.51
CA LEU A 375 -23.28 -9.13 -4.68
C LEU A 375 -24.39 -9.81 -3.84
N GLN A 376 -24.68 -9.33 -2.63
CA GLN A 376 -25.78 -9.84 -1.83
C GLN A 376 -27.15 -9.71 -2.49
N HIS A 377 -27.32 -8.71 -3.37
CA HIS A 377 -28.56 -8.45 -4.10
C HIS A 377 -28.53 -8.98 -5.55
N ASP A 378 -27.65 -9.90 -5.88
CA ASP A 378 -27.47 -10.50 -7.20
C ASP A 378 -27.19 -9.49 -8.33
N LEU A 379 -26.60 -8.33 -7.97
CA LEU A 379 -26.24 -7.25 -8.89
C LEU A 379 -24.81 -7.40 -9.45
N SER A 380 -24.40 -8.62 -9.78
CA SER A 380 -23.04 -8.93 -10.26
C SER A 380 -22.67 -8.18 -11.55
N VAL A 381 -23.63 -7.97 -12.46
CA VAL A 381 -23.43 -7.17 -13.68
C VAL A 381 -23.18 -5.70 -13.33
N VAL A 382 -23.97 -5.14 -12.40
CA VAL A 382 -23.78 -3.76 -11.92
C VAL A 382 -22.44 -3.60 -11.23
N TYR A 383 -22.00 -4.61 -10.47
CA TYR A 383 -20.69 -4.64 -9.83
C TYR A 383 -19.56 -4.52 -10.86
N ILE A 384 -19.55 -5.36 -11.90
CA ILE A 384 -18.54 -5.29 -12.97
C ILE A 384 -18.61 -3.96 -13.72
N ALA A 385 -19.81 -3.49 -14.06
CA ALA A 385 -20.00 -2.19 -14.73
C ALA A 385 -19.42 -1.04 -13.88
N LEU A 386 -19.66 -1.04 -12.57
CA LEU A 386 -19.08 -0.05 -11.65
C LEU A 386 -17.54 -0.09 -11.64
N MET A 387 -16.94 -1.27 -11.64
CA MET A 387 -15.48 -1.42 -11.68
C MET A 387 -14.90 -0.87 -13.00
N VAL A 388 -15.50 -1.20 -14.14
CA VAL A 388 -15.07 -0.71 -15.47
C VAL A 388 -15.27 0.81 -15.59
N LEU A 389 -16.39 1.35 -15.13
CA LEU A 389 -16.64 2.79 -15.08
C LEU A 389 -15.67 3.50 -14.15
N GLY A 390 -15.30 2.87 -13.03
CA GLY A 390 -14.27 3.35 -12.14
C GLY A 390 -12.89 3.45 -12.83
N CYS A 391 -12.54 2.50 -13.70
CA CYS A 391 -11.33 2.60 -14.54
C CYS A 391 -11.41 3.80 -15.50
N ALA A 392 -12.55 4.04 -16.13
CA ALA A 392 -12.76 5.23 -16.97
C ALA A 392 -12.65 6.53 -16.16
N ALA A 393 -13.16 6.54 -14.92
CA ALA A 393 -13.03 7.67 -14.02
C ALA A 393 -11.55 7.94 -13.64
N ILE A 394 -10.76 6.89 -13.38
CA ILE A 394 -9.31 7.04 -13.15
C ILE A 394 -8.64 7.68 -14.37
N ALA A 395 -8.95 7.20 -15.58
CA ALA A 395 -8.39 7.74 -16.82
C ALA A 395 -8.71 9.24 -16.97
N LEU A 396 -9.98 9.62 -16.72
CA LEU A 396 -10.41 11.02 -16.75
C LEU A 396 -9.67 11.87 -15.71
N VAL A 397 -9.60 11.40 -14.46
CA VAL A 397 -8.91 12.10 -13.38
C VAL A 397 -7.42 12.24 -13.68
N ALA A 398 -6.77 11.21 -14.26
CA ALA A 398 -5.37 11.28 -14.67
C ALA A 398 -5.12 12.34 -15.76
N LEU A 399 -6.04 12.47 -16.73
CA LEU A 399 -5.98 13.53 -17.77
C LEU A 399 -6.16 14.94 -17.18
N VAL A 400 -7.05 15.08 -16.20
CA VAL A 400 -7.23 16.35 -15.50
C VAL A 400 -6.01 16.68 -14.63
N LEU A 401 -5.47 15.69 -13.91
CA LEU A 401 -4.26 15.82 -13.10
C LEU A 401 -3.07 16.27 -13.93
N GLU A 402 -2.92 15.77 -15.17
CA GLU A 402 -1.82 16.15 -16.08
C GLU A 402 -1.76 17.65 -16.34
N ARG A 403 -2.91 18.35 -16.29
CA ARG A 403 -2.99 19.80 -16.49
C ARG A 403 -2.55 20.64 -15.28
N HIS A 404 -2.42 19.99 -14.11
CA HIS A 404 -2.17 20.65 -12.83
C HIS A 404 -0.82 20.28 -12.21
N VAL A 405 -0.06 19.37 -12.83
CA VAL A 405 1.26 18.96 -12.35
C VAL A 405 2.37 19.52 -13.24
N SER A 406 3.50 19.88 -12.64
CA SER A 406 4.70 20.28 -13.38
C SER A 406 5.31 19.09 -14.13
N ALA A 407 6.16 19.37 -15.12
CA ALA A 407 6.89 18.35 -15.87
C ALA A 407 7.70 17.44 -14.93
N THR A 408 8.36 18.02 -13.92
CA THR A 408 9.15 17.28 -12.92
C THR A 408 8.29 16.34 -12.10
N VAL A 409 7.18 16.83 -11.54
CA VAL A 409 6.22 15.99 -10.78
C VAL A 409 5.65 14.90 -11.68
N ASN A 410 5.47 15.17 -12.96
CA ASN A 410 5.00 14.19 -13.94
C ASN A 410 6.10 13.23 -14.44
N GLY A 411 7.31 13.27 -13.86
CA GLY A 411 8.40 12.34 -14.16
C GLY A 411 9.20 12.69 -15.42
N GLN A 412 9.08 13.91 -15.94
CA GLN A 412 9.89 14.38 -17.07
C GLN A 412 11.12 15.12 -16.53
N GLN A 413 12.30 14.74 -17.00
CA GLN A 413 13.50 15.50 -16.73
C GLN A 413 13.40 16.81 -17.51
N THR A 414 13.42 17.94 -16.82
CA THR A 414 13.71 19.24 -17.47
C THR A 414 15.19 19.23 -17.85
N GLU A 415 15.49 19.28 -19.14
CA GLU A 415 16.86 19.57 -19.59
C GLU A 415 17.32 20.85 -18.87
N PRO A 416 18.54 20.86 -18.28
CA PRO A 416 19.11 22.11 -17.79
C PRO A 416 19.08 23.10 -18.94
N ALA A 417 18.47 24.26 -18.70
CA ALA A 417 18.53 25.36 -19.68
C ALA A 417 20.00 25.51 -20.09
N ALA A 418 20.29 25.34 -21.39
CA ALA A 418 21.62 25.54 -21.94
C ALA A 418 22.09 26.92 -21.45
N VAL A 419 23.10 26.90 -20.58
CA VAL A 419 23.80 28.13 -20.17
C VAL A 419 24.31 28.71 -21.48
N GLY A 420 23.68 29.77 -21.95
CA GLY A 420 24.09 30.47 -23.15
C GLY A 420 25.57 30.83 -22.98
N GLU A 421 26.40 30.23 -23.81
CA GLU A 421 27.76 30.67 -23.98
C GLU A 421 27.70 32.13 -24.43
N GLY A 422 27.89 33.03 -23.44
CA GLY A 422 28.13 34.42 -23.70
C GLY A 422 29.41 34.53 -24.55
N THR A 423 29.25 34.83 -25.80
CA THR A 423 30.35 35.22 -26.67
C THR A 423 31.09 36.42 -26.06
N PRO A 424 32.38 36.33 -25.73
CA PRO A 424 33.15 37.53 -25.39
C PRO A 424 33.34 38.34 -26.66
N SER A 425 32.87 39.56 -26.65
CA SER A 425 33.22 40.64 -27.60
C SER A 425 34.54 41.30 -27.20
#